data_0022bc06bb143f171e2649e8ce3015b4
#
_entry.id   0022bc06bb143f171e2649e8ce3015b4
#
_cell.length_a   1.000
_cell.length_b   1.000
_cell.length_c   1.000
_cell.angle_alpha   90.00
_cell.angle_beta   90.00
_cell.angle_gamma   90.00
#
_symmetry.space_group_name_H-M   'P 1'
#
loop_
_entity.id
_entity.type
_entity.pdbx_description
1 polymer ?
#
loop_
_entity_poly.entity_id
_entity_poly.type
_entity_poly.pdbx_seq_one_letter_code
_entity_poly.pdbx_strand_id
1 'polypeptide(L)'
;LDKLPKVSLNAQATYQSEVTQIPFSIPNATVEPLNKDQYRATLDVNQMIYNGGLLNAQSKLKEIQFKTQQQQIEVSLYQLKNIVNQYFFGILLLQEKNELLQSKMSLLIEKNKEVKTAVKFGAILPASEQVLEAEIIKIQQQINDLQFDKRKLLYHLEKLTATNFDENTILENSISLETTEALRPEFDFFNLQNQQLEASQIIVSKSNLPKLNAFIQGGYGNPALNMLNNSFEAFYVTGIRLNWTLFDWNKTKKEKEVLEISKQLIASEKETFQLNLNRQLQETDFEIQKINQQLKSDEEIIDLRQKIVKSS
;
A
#
# COMPACT_ATOMS: atom_id res chain seq x y z
N LEU A 1 1.84 17.82 19.49
CA LEU A 1 2.04 19.26 19.36
C LEU A 1 0.81 20.07 19.80
N ASP A 2 -0.42 19.58 19.58
CA ASP A 2 -1.65 20.29 19.96
C ASP A 2 -1.88 20.44 21.50
N LYS A 3 -1.01 19.85 22.29
CA LYS A 3 -1.00 20.06 23.76
C LYS A 3 -0.22 21.29 24.21
N LEU A 4 0.57 21.89 23.30
CA LEU A 4 1.39 23.07 23.59
C LEU A 4 0.57 24.36 23.37
N PRO A 5 0.93 25.47 24.06
CA PRO A 5 0.32 26.77 23.81
C PRO A 5 0.48 27.18 22.35
N LYS A 6 -0.60 27.68 21.75
CA LYS A 6 -0.55 28.31 20.42
C LYS A 6 -0.45 29.80 20.60
N VAL A 7 0.57 30.42 19.98
CA VAL A 7 0.80 31.84 19.97
C VAL A 7 0.54 32.36 18.56
N SER A 8 -0.32 33.36 18.43
CA SER A 8 -0.65 34.00 17.16
C SER A 8 -0.64 35.50 17.26
N LEU A 9 -0.11 36.20 16.24
CA LEU A 9 -0.15 37.64 16.08
C LEU A 9 -1.25 37.94 15.06
N ASN A 10 -2.19 38.81 15.46
CA ASN A 10 -3.25 39.31 14.60
C ASN A 10 -3.19 40.80 14.50
N ALA A 11 -3.36 41.37 13.30
CA ALA A 11 -3.46 42.79 13.08
C ALA A 11 -4.73 43.08 12.24
N GLN A 12 -5.47 44.08 12.62
CA GLN A 12 -6.72 44.46 11.97
C GLN A 12 -6.80 45.99 11.82
N ALA A 13 -7.20 46.43 10.66
CA ALA A 13 -7.62 47.78 10.37
C ALA A 13 -9.06 47.74 9.84
N THR A 14 -9.97 48.49 10.42
CA THR A 14 -11.38 48.51 10.02
C THR A 14 -11.85 49.96 9.87
N TYR A 15 -12.77 50.16 8.92
CA TYR A 15 -13.52 51.40 8.79
C TYR A 15 -14.99 51.09 9.01
N GLN A 16 -15.63 51.83 9.94
CA GLN A 16 -17.04 51.60 10.32
C GLN A 16 -17.91 52.74 9.80
N SER A 17 -19.09 52.42 9.27
CA SER A 17 -20.05 53.44 8.86
C SER A 17 -20.57 54.28 10.04
N GLU A 18 -20.67 53.63 11.22
CA GLU A 18 -21.12 54.24 12.47
C GLU A 18 -20.22 53.80 13.63
N VAL A 19 -20.10 54.64 14.64
CA VAL A 19 -19.34 54.41 15.88
C VAL A 19 -20.20 54.69 17.08
N THR A 20 -19.85 54.10 18.23
CA THR A 20 -20.54 54.32 19.51
C THR A 20 -20.45 55.78 19.92
N GLN A 21 -21.57 56.40 20.12
CA GLN A 21 -21.69 57.78 20.59
C GLN A 21 -22.58 57.83 21.85
N ILE A 22 -22.28 58.77 22.74
CA ILE A 22 -23.13 59.02 23.92
C ILE A 22 -24.26 59.96 23.47
N PRO A 23 -25.57 59.56 23.58
CA PRO A 23 -26.68 60.35 23.04
C PRO A 23 -27.09 61.55 23.90
N PHE A 24 -26.37 61.86 24.95
CA PHE A 24 -26.63 63.00 25.86
C PHE A 24 -25.34 63.73 26.23
N SER A 25 -25.42 65.02 26.43
CA SER A 25 -24.33 65.85 26.90
C SER A 25 -24.19 65.82 28.42
N ILE A 26 -22.98 65.53 28.92
CA ILE A 26 -22.65 65.57 30.33
C ILE A 26 -22.16 66.98 30.69
N PRO A 27 -22.76 67.70 31.65
CA PRO A 27 -22.26 68.98 32.06
C PRO A 27 -20.80 68.90 32.53
N ASN A 28 -19.94 69.79 31.98
CA ASN A 28 -18.52 69.82 32.23
C ASN A 28 -17.66 68.63 31.81
N ALA A 29 -18.15 67.76 30.90
CA ALA A 29 -17.40 66.65 30.33
C ALA A 29 -17.70 66.53 28.83
N THR A 30 -16.65 66.66 27.99
CA THR A 30 -16.73 66.42 26.54
C THR A 30 -16.19 65.03 26.27
N VAL A 31 -17.02 64.08 25.82
CA VAL A 31 -16.60 62.76 25.37
C VAL A 31 -16.54 62.79 23.84
N GLU A 32 -15.35 62.71 23.28
CA GLU A 32 -15.17 62.66 21.83
C GLU A 32 -15.65 61.31 21.30
N PRO A 33 -16.44 61.27 20.19
CA PRO A 33 -16.82 60.02 19.57
C PRO A 33 -15.60 59.28 19.05
N LEU A 34 -15.66 57.95 19.01
CA LEU A 34 -14.59 57.15 18.44
C LEU A 34 -14.37 57.45 16.95
N ASN A 35 -13.13 57.30 16.51
CA ASN A 35 -12.81 57.36 15.08
C ASN A 35 -13.52 56.23 14.33
N LYS A 36 -13.95 56.50 13.07
CA LYS A 36 -14.52 55.48 12.21
C LYS A 36 -13.48 54.50 11.71
N ASP A 37 -12.23 54.93 11.61
CA ASP A 37 -11.07 54.11 11.33
C ASP A 37 -10.51 53.55 12.64
N GLN A 38 -10.43 52.24 12.73
CA GLN A 38 -9.99 51.54 13.96
C GLN A 38 -8.84 50.60 13.63
N TYR A 39 -7.87 50.55 14.51
CA TYR A 39 -6.65 49.77 14.34
C TYR A 39 -6.40 48.92 15.60
N ARG A 40 -6.07 47.65 15.41
CA ARG A 40 -5.77 46.75 16.52
C ARG A 40 -4.72 45.72 16.11
N ALA A 41 -3.70 45.57 16.95
CA ALA A 41 -2.74 44.48 16.86
C ALA A 41 -2.78 43.68 18.16
N THR A 42 -2.91 42.35 18.08
CA THR A 42 -3.00 41.49 19.27
C THR A 42 -2.05 40.30 19.17
N LEU A 43 -1.46 39.97 20.30
CA LEU A 43 -0.73 38.73 20.54
C LEU A 43 -1.66 37.81 21.36
N ASP A 44 -2.05 36.71 20.76
CA ASP A 44 -3.00 35.73 21.36
C ASP A 44 -2.27 34.47 21.75
N VAL A 45 -2.36 34.06 23.02
CA VAL A 45 -1.86 32.80 23.53
C VAL A 45 -3.05 31.94 23.95
N ASN A 46 -3.21 30.81 23.32
CA ASN A 46 -4.27 29.85 23.63
C ASN A 46 -3.68 28.53 24.11
N GLN A 47 -4.08 28.09 25.29
CA GLN A 47 -3.67 26.81 25.88
C GLN A 47 -4.88 25.95 26.17
N MET A 48 -4.90 24.77 25.58
CA MET A 48 -5.88 23.75 25.92
C MET A 48 -5.51 23.13 27.28
N ILE A 49 -6.41 23.25 28.26
CA ILE A 49 -6.26 22.67 29.60
C ILE A 49 -6.86 21.27 29.62
N TYR A 50 -8.08 21.13 29.08
CA TYR A 50 -8.83 19.87 29.08
C TYR A 50 -9.68 19.74 27.83
N ASN A 51 -9.69 18.56 27.21
CA ASN A 51 -10.45 18.29 26.00
C ASN A 51 -11.21 16.93 26.02
N GLY A 52 -11.56 16.44 27.20
CA GLY A 52 -12.24 15.15 27.34
C GLY A 52 -11.37 13.95 26.93
N GLY A 53 -10.05 14.10 26.83
CA GLY A 53 -9.12 13.06 26.35
C GLY A 53 -9.17 12.85 24.83
N LEU A 54 -9.74 13.80 24.07
CA LEU A 54 -9.82 13.73 22.60
C LEU A 54 -8.45 13.68 21.95
N LEU A 55 -7.49 14.52 22.40
CA LEU A 55 -6.10 14.53 21.87
C LEU A 55 -5.39 13.17 22.08
N ASN A 56 -5.61 12.52 23.22
CA ASN A 56 -5.03 11.20 23.46
C ASN A 56 -5.63 10.16 22.53
N ALA A 57 -6.95 10.21 22.28
CA ALA A 57 -7.62 9.32 21.34
C ALA A 57 -7.15 9.58 19.89
N GLN A 58 -6.98 10.85 19.49
CA GLN A 58 -6.44 11.22 18.18
C GLN A 58 -4.98 10.75 18.01
N SER A 59 -4.14 10.90 19.04
CA SER A 59 -2.77 10.40 19.04
C SER A 59 -2.74 8.89 18.85
N LYS A 60 -3.63 8.16 19.57
CA LYS A 60 -3.73 6.70 19.42
C LYS A 60 -4.20 6.29 18.02
N LEU A 61 -5.17 6.99 17.46
CA LEU A 61 -5.58 6.76 16.07
C LEU A 61 -4.42 6.97 15.09
N LYS A 62 -3.62 8.02 15.26
CA LYS A 62 -2.44 8.28 14.42
C LYS A 62 -1.38 7.19 14.54
N GLU A 63 -1.15 6.67 15.74
CA GLU A 63 -0.25 5.53 15.95
C GLU A 63 -0.75 4.29 15.20
N ILE A 64 -2.05 3.98 15.29
CA ILE A 64 -2.64 2.83 14.59
C ILE A 64 -2.59 3.05 13.07
N GLN A 65 -2.90 4.25 12.57
CA GLN A 65 -2.78 4.59 11.16
C GLN A 65 -1.37 4.36 10.63
N PHE A 66 -0.35 4.75 11.38
CA PHE A 66 1.04 4.51 11.01
C PHE A 66 1.34 3.00 10.92
N LYS A 67 0.92 2.21 11.91
CA LYS A 67 1.07 0.74 11.90
C LYS A 67 0.32 0.10 10.71
N THR A 68 -0.88 0.59 10.40
CA THR A 68 -1.65 0.12 9.26
C THR A 68 -0.91 0.38 7.94
N GLN A 69 -0.30 1.56 7.79
CA GLN A 69 0.50 1.88 6.61
C GLN A 69 1.78 1.03 6.50
N GLN A 70 2.46 0.77 7.63
CA GLN A 70 3.59 -0.17 7.64
C GLN A 70 3.15 -1.57 7.22
N GLN A 71 2.03 -2.06 7.76
CA GLN A 71 1.51 -3.37 7.41
C GLN A 71 1.09 -3.47 5.94
N GLN A 72 0.58 -2.38 5.36
CA GLN A 72 0.29 -2.30 3.93
C GLN A 72 1.55 -2.49 3.07
N ILE A 73 2.69 -1.96 3.53
CA ILE A 73 3.99 -2.17 2.86
C ILE A 73 4.38 -3.65 2.94
N GLU A 74 4.21 -4.30 4.10
CA GLU A 74 4.49 -5.73 4.25
C GLU A 74 3.62 -6.58 3.32
N VAL A 75 2.32 -6.26 3.17
CA VAL A 75 1.43 -6.90 2.18
C VAL A 75 1.98 -6.74 0.76
N SER A 76 2.41 -5.52 0.41
CA SER A 76 2.97 -5.24 -0.92
C SER A 76 4.29 -6.00 -1.17
N LEU A 77 5.17 -6.07 -0.17
CA LEU A 77 6.41 -6.84 -0.24
C LEU A 77 6.14 -8.33 -0.37
N TYR A 78 5.13 -8.84 0.32
CA TYR A 78 4.73 -10.24 0.19
C TYR A 78 4.23 -10.57 -1.23
N GLN A 79 3.45 -9.68 -1.83
CA GLN A 79 3.01 -9.82 -3.22
C GLN A 79 4.19 -9.75 -4.20
N LEU A 80 5.15 -8.83 -3.96
CA LEU A 80 6.37 -8.73 -4.77
C LEU A 80 7.20 -10.02 -4.71
N LYS A 81 7.29 -10.66 -3.53
CA LYS A 81 7.97 -11.94 -3.37
C LYS A 81 7.38 -13.04 -4.29
N ASN A 82 6.05 -13.08 -4.42
CA ASN A 82 5.41 -14.01 -5.33
C ASN A 82 5.77 -13.75 -6.80
N ILE A 83 5.85 -12.49 -7.21
CA ILE A 83 6.24 -12.11 -8.58
C ILE A 83 7.70 -12.51 -8.85
N VAL A 84 8.61 -12.26 -7.90
CA VAL A 84 10.01 -12.66 -8.01
C VAL A 84 10.12 -14.19 -8.14
N ASN A 85 9.41 -14.94 -7.30
CA ASN A 85 9.38 -16.40 -7.38
C ASN A 85 8.85 -16.89 -8.73
N GLN A 86 7.81 -16.27 -9.27
CA GLN A 86 7.26 -16.64 -10.58
C GLN A 86 8.29 -16.45 -11.71
N TYR A 87 9.03 -15.34 -11.71
CA TYR A 87 10.08 -15.12 -12.70
C TYR A 87 11.25 -16.07 -12.49
N PHE A 88 11.70 -16.27 -11.25
CA PHE A 88 12.79 -17.16 -10.92
C PHE A 88 12.51 -18.60 -11.38
N PHE A 89 11.39 -19.18 -10.95
CA PHE A 89 11.02 -20.54 -11.36
C PHE A 89 10.69 -20.64 -12.85
N GLY A 90 10.14 -19.57 -13.45
CA GLY A 90 9.94 -19.48 -14.88
C GLY A 90 11.26 -19.59 -15.66
N ILE A 91 12.32 -18.93 -15.20
CA ILE A 91 13.65 -19.02 -15.82
C ILE A 91 14.22 -20.44 -15.68
N LEU A 92 14.13 -21.05 -14.50
CA LEU A 92 14.56 -22.44 -14.28
C LEU A 92 13.86 -23.40 -15.25
N LEU A 93 12.55 -23.30 -15.38
CA LEU A 93 11.77 -24.13 -16.31
C LEU A 93 12.20 -23.93 -17.77
N LEU A 94 12.52 -22.68 -18.19
CA LEU A 94 13.00 -22.40 -19.55
C LEU A 94 14.41 -22.96 -19.77
N GLN A 95 15.28 -22.99 -18.76
CA GLN A 95 16.59 -23.61 -18.82
C GLN A 95 16.47 -25.12 -19.08
N GLU A 96 15.67 -25.83 -18.30
CA GLU A 96 15.41 -27.27 -18.45
C GLU A 96 14.82 -27.61 -19.83
N LYS A 97 13.83 -26.83 -20.29
CA LYS A 97 13.26 -26.99 -21.65
C LYS A 97 14.28 -26.76 -22.74
N ASN A 98 15.20 -25.78 -22.58
CA ASN A 98 16.24 -25.52 -23.54
C ASN A 98 17.23 -26.68 -23.62
N GLU A 99 17.67 -27.27 -22.51
CA GLU A 99 18.52 -28.45 -22.47
C GLU A 99 17.87 -29.66 -23.17
N LEU A 100 16.58 -29.89 -22.90
CA LEU A 100 15.81 -30.94 -23.56
C LEU A 100 15.77 -30.75 -25.08
N LEU A 101 15.49 -29.54 -25.56
CA LEU A 101 15.47 -29.27 -27.01
C LEU A 101 16.83 -29.35 -27.66
N GLN A 102 17.91 -28.93 -26.99
CA GLN A 102 19.28 -29.10 -27.48
C GLN A 102 19.68 -30.57 -27.62
N SER A 103 19.30 -31.40 -26.63
CA SER A 103 19.52 -32.85 -26.68
C SER A 103 18.74 -33.48 -27.85
N LYS A 104 17.47 -33.09 -28.05
CA LYS A 104 16.67 -33.54 -29.19
C LYS A 104 17.23 -33.09 -30.51
N MET A 105 17.70 -31.86 -30.60
CA MET A 105 18.34 -31.32 -31.81
C MET A 105 19.60 -32.10 -32.16
N SER A 106 20.47 -32.40 -31.19
CA SER A 106 21.69 -33.18 -31.39
C SER A 106 21.38 -34.57 -31.94
N LEU A 107 20.36 -35.26 -31.39
CA LEU A 107 19.89 -36.56 -31.86
C LEU A 107 19.41 -36.50 -33.33
N LEU A 108 18.63 -35.48 -33.69
CA LEU A 108 18.13 -35.30 -35.04
C LEU A 108 19.25 -34.97 -36.04
N ILE A 109 20.26 -34.19 -35.64
CA ILE A 109 21.46 -33.90 -36.49
C ILE A 109 22.23 -35.19 -36.78
N GLU A 110 22.47 -36.02 -35.76
CA GLU A 110 23.14 -37.32 -36.00
C GLU A 110 22.31 -38.22 -36.92
N LYS A 111 20.97 -38.30 -36.68
CA LYS A 111 20.09 -39.06 -37.55
C LYS A 111 20.03 -38.54 -38.98
N ASN A 112 20.08 -37.23 -39.16
CA ASN A 112 20.16 -36.60 -40.50
C ASN A 112 21.43 -36.97 -41.25
N LYS A 113 22.58 -37.06 -40.56
CA LYS A 113 23.84 -37.55 -41.17
C LYS A 113 23.70 -38.98 -41.71
N GLU A 114 23.09 -39.88 -40.95
CA GLU A 114 22.81 -41.25 -41.38
C GLU A 114 21.91 -41.29 -42.62
N VAL A 115 20.77 -40.54 -42.57
CA VAL A 115 19.80 -40.50 -43.68
C VAL A 115 20.43 -39.86 -44.92
N LYS A 116 21.23 -38.81 -44.80
CA LYS A 116 21.94 -38.17 -45.87
C LYS A 116 22.90 -39.15 -46.57
N THR A 117 23.59 -39.98 -45.80
CA THR A 117 24.45 -41.03 -46.32
C THR A 117 23.63 -42.08 -47.07
N ALA A 118 22.51 -42.53 -46.52
CA ALA A 118 21.61 -43.52 -47.15
C ALA A 118 20.98 -42.98 -48.46
N VAL A 119 20.61 -41.69 -48.50
CA VAL A 119 20.14 -41.01 -49.73
C VAL A 119 21.22 -41.03 -50.80
N LYS A 120 22.49 -40.70 -50.43
CA LYS A 120 23.65 -40.69 -51.36
C LYS A 120 23.89 -42.04 -52.02
N PHE A 121 23.62 -43.13 -51.29
CA PHE A 121 23.73 -44.50 -51.83
C PHE A 121 22.43 -45.04 -52.45
N GLY A 122 21.39 -44.21 -52.60
CA GLY A 122 20.14 -44.59 -53.21
C GLY A 122 19.21 -45.52 -52.34
N ALA A 123 19.56 -45.71 -51.06
CA ALA A 123 18.79 -46.56 -50.16
C ALA A 123 17.50 -45.92 -49.61
N ILE A 124 17.46 -44.58 -49.61
CA ILE A 124 16.30 -43.77 -49.06
C ILE A 124 16.02 -42.64 -50.05
N LEU A 125 14.74 -42.18 -50.11
CA LEU A 125 14.33 -41.06 -50.95
C LEU A 125 14.87 -39.69 -50.42
N PRO A 126 15.24 -38.76 -51.26
CA PRO A 126 15.71 -37.42 -50.86
C PRO A 126 14.69 -36.66 -49.98
N ALA A 127 13.41 -36.88 -50.16
CA ALA A 127 12.34 -36.33 -49.33
C ALA A 127 12.50 -36.63 -47.82
N SER A 128 13.10 -37.78 -47.46
CA SER A 128 13.34 -38.12 -46.04
C SER A 128 14.40 -37.25 -45.39
N GLU A 129 15.43 -36.81 -46.12
CA GLU A 129 16.42 -35.85 -45.66
C GLU A 129 15.75 -34.48 -45.41
N GLN A 130 14.93 -34.00 -46.37
CA GLN A 130 14.23 -32.70 -46.27
C GLN A 130 13.26 -32.65 -45.07
N VAL A 131 12.58 -33.76 -44.77
CA VAL A 131 11.71 -33.83 -43.55
C VAL A 131 12.52 -33.67 -42.27
N LEU A 132 13.67 -34.29 -42.14
CA LEU A 132 14.53 -34.14 -40.97
C LEU A 132 15.17 -32.73 -40.88
N GLU A 133 15.60 -32.16 -42.00
CA GLU A 133 16.05 -30.78 -42.02
C GLU A 133 14.98 -29.78 -41.58
N ALA A 134 13.75 -29.95 -42.06
CA ALA A 134 12.60 -29.13 -41.61
C ALA A 134 12.32 -29.25 -40.09
N GLU A 135 12.43 -30.48 -39.52
CA GLU A 135 12.24 -30.67 -38.07
C GLU A 135 13.40 -30.06 -37.26
N ILE A 136 14.67 -30.14 -37.77
CA ILE A 136 15.81 -29.48 -37.12
C ILE A 136 15.59 -27.95 -37.08
N ILE A 137 15.16 -27.34 -38.19
CA ILE A 137 14.88 -25.90 -38.26
C ILE A 137 13.79 -25.53 -37.28
N LYS A 138 12.73 -26.35 -37.18
CA LYS A 138 11.65 -26.14 -36.25
C LYS A 138 12.10 -26.17 -34.78
N ILE A 139 12.97 -27.12 -34.41
CA ILE A 139 13.56 -27.18 -33.07
C ILE A 139 14.45 -25.95 -32.81
N GLN A 140 15.24 -25.55 -33.79
CA GLN A 140 16.06 -24.34 -33.66
C GLN A 140 15.17 -23.10 -33.40
N GLN A 141 14.06 -22.98 -34.09
CA GLN A 141 13.06 -21.93 -33.82
C GLN A 141 12.56 -21.98 -32.40
N GLN A 142 12.18 -23.15 -31.89
CA GLN A 142 11.73 -23.34 -30.50
C GLN A 142 12.82 -22.94 -29.49
N ILE A 143 14.10 -23.30 -29.74
CA ILE A 143 15.23 -22.89 -28.90
C ILE A 143 15.36 -21.37 -28.86
N ASN A 144 15.26 -20.71 -30.02
CA ASN A 144 15.33 -19.26 -30.11
C ASN A 144 14.18 -18.61 -29.32
N ASP A 145 12.95 -19.13 -29.45
CA ASP A 145 11.78 -18.64 -28.70
C ASP A 145 12.02 -18.73 -27.18
N LEU A 146 12.53 -19.89 -26.70
CA LEU A 146 12.87 -20.04 -25.27
C LEU A 146 13.94 -19.06 -24.79
N GLN A 147 14.95 -18.77 -25.64
CA GLN A 147 16.00 -17.79 -25.31
C GLN A 147 15.43 -16.37 -25.18
N PHE A 148 14.52 -15.96 -26.07
CA PHE A 148 13.84 -14.68 -25.96
C PHE A 148 12.95 -14.60 -24.72
N ASP A 149 12.21 -15.66 -24.41
CA ASP A 149 11.39 -15.73 -23.20
C ASP A 149 12.25 -15.67 -21.93
N LYS A 150 13.37 -16.40 -21.88
CA LYS A 150 14.36 -16.32 -20.78
C LYS A 150 14.88 -14.89 -20.60
N ARG A 151 15.31 -14.24 -21.69
CA ARG A 151 15.80 -12.86 -21.69
C ARG A 151 14.77 -11.90 -21.13
N LYS A 152 13.51 -12.05 -21.53
CA LYS A 152 12.39 -11.26 -21.02
C LYS A 152 12.21 -11.42 -19.51
N LEU A 153 12.23 -12.65 -18.99
CA LEU A 153 12.11 -12.91 -17.55
C LEU A 153 13.31 -12.39 -16.76
N LEU A 154 14.53 -12.56 -17.28
CA LEU A 154 15.75 -11.98 -16.67
C LEU A 154 15.67 -10.45 -16.59
N TYR A 155 15.20 -9.79 -17.66
CA TYR A 155 14.99 -8.35 -17.65
C TYR A 155 13.99 -7.91 -16.57
N HIS A 156 12.87 -8.62 -16.41
CA HIS A 156 11.90 -8.32 -15.35
C HIS A 156 12.50 -8.52 -13.96
N LEU A 157 13.25 -9.60 -13.77
CA LEU A 157 13.92 -9.88 -12.50
C LEU A 157 14.97 -8.80 -12.17
N GLU A 158 15.76 -8.37 -13.16
CA GLU A 158 16.73 -7.26 -13.05
C GLU A 158 16.04 -5.98 -12.53
N LYS A 159 14.91 -5.61 -13.13
CA LYS A 159 14.18 -4.39 -12.72
C LYS A 159 13.63 -4.47 -11.31
N LEU A 160 13.27 -5.65 -10.83
CA LEU A 160 12.76 -5.85 -9.47
C LEU A 160 13.85 -5.94 -8.40
N THR A 161 15.00 -6.52 -8.75
CA THR A 161 16.08 -6.78 -7.78
C THR A 161 17.20 -5.74 -7.83
N ALA A 162 17.20 -4.86 -8.85
CA ALA A 162 18.28 -3.93 -9.17
C ALA A 162 19.64 -4.64 -9.36
N THR A 163 19.62 -5.92 -9.74
CA THR A 163 20.80 -6.76 -9.99
C THR A 163 20.89 -6.99 -11.49
N ASN A 164 22.04 -6.69 -12.08
CA ASN A 164 22.25 -6.94 -13.52
C ASN A 164 22.44 -8.44 -13.78
N PHE A 165 21.69 -8.95 -14.76
CA PHE A 165 21.80 -10.32 -15.24
C PHE A 165 22.27 -10.32 -16.70
N ASP A 166 23.26 -11.16 -17.01
CA ASP A 166 23.65 -11.44 -18.40
C ASP A 166 22.67 -12.46 -19.02
N GLU A 167 22.53 -12.44 -20.34
CA GLU A 167 21.72 -13.40 -21.10
C GLU A 167 22.12 -14.87 -20.86
N ASN A 168 23.41 -15.10 -20.58
CA ASN A 168 23.98 -16.41 -20.26
C ASN A 168 23.83 -16.80 -18.77
N THR A 169 23.23 -15.93 -17.93
CA THR A 169 23.06 -16.23 -16.51
C THR A 169 22.29 -17.54 -16.34
N ILE A 170 22.89 -18.46 -15.59
CA ILE A 170 22.25 -19.73 -15.19
C ILE A 170 21.84 -19.56 -13.72
N LEU A 171 20.55 -19.74 -13.46
CA LEU A 171 20.02 -19.78 -12.11
C LEU A 171 20.02 -21.23 -11.61
N GLU A 172 20.36 -21.40 -10.34
CA GLU A 172 20.35 -22.71 -9.69
C GLU A 172 19.26 -22.77 -8.61
N ASN A 173 18.63 -23.92 -8.47
CA ASN A 173 17.67 -24.14 -7.42
C ASN A 173 18.38 -24.53 -6.12
N SER A 174 18.66 -23.55 -5.26
CA SER A 174 19.26 -23.73 -3.93
C SER A 174 18.24 -23.64 -2.80
N ILE A 175 16.93 -23.71 -3.10
CA ILE A 175 15.88 -23.46 -2.12
C ILE A 175 15.73 -24.68 -1.21
N SER A 176 16.07 -24.53 0.08
CA SER A 176 15.59 -25.43 1.13
C SER A 176 14.13 -25.08 1.45
N LEU A 177 13.23 -26.03 1.27
CA LEU A 177 11.83 -25.89 1.70
C LEU A 177 11.78 -25.93 3.23
N GLU A 178 11.97 -24.77 3.88
CA GLU A 178 11.57 -24.62 5.27
C GLU A 178 10.06 -24.41 5.31
N THR A 179 9.35 -25.38 5.86
CA THR A 179 7.91 -25.28 6.13
C THR A 179 7.71 -24.35 7.33
N THR A 180 7.81 -23.07 7.11
CA THR A 180 7.34 -22.07 8.08
C THR A 180 5.87 -21.81 7.76
N GLU A 181 4.98 -21.94 8.76
CA GLU A 181 3.61 -21.40 8.65
C GLU A 181 3.74 -19.88 8.46
N ALA A 182 3.80 -19.48 7.22
CA ALA A 182 3.87 -18.06 6.88
C ALA A 182 2.50 -17.43 7.18
N LEU A 183 2.40 -16.81 8.34
CA LEU A 183 1.28 -15.92 8.64
C LEU A 183 1.17 -14.89 7.51
N ARG A 184 0.05 -14.89 6.84
CA ARG A 184 -0.24 -13.95 5.76
C ARG A 184 -0.36 -12.54 6.31
N PRO A 185 0.45 -11.57 5.84
CA PRO A 185 0.45 -10.21 6.36
C PRO A 185 -0.88 -9.48 6.15
N GLU A 186 -1.73 -9.94 5.23
CA GLU A 186 -3.06 -9.40 4.98
C GLU A 186 -3.98 -9.54 6.20
N PHE A 187 -3.85 -10.62 7.01
CA PHE A 187 -4.68 -10.78 8.20
C PHE A 187 -4.38 -9.73 9.27
N ASP A 188 -3.12 -9.40 9.46
CA ASP A 188 -2.71 -8.34 10.39
C ASP A 188 -3.15 -6.96 9.86
N PHE A 189 -3.14 -6.77 8.54
CA PHE A 189 -3.65 -5.56 7.92
C PHE A 189 -5.15 -5.36 8.21
N PHE A 190 -5.99 -6.38 8.03
CA PHE A 190 -7.42 -6.32 8.38
C PHE A 190 -7.65 -6.08 9.87
N ASN A 191 -6.85 -6.69 10.74
CA ASN A 191 -6.93 -6.47 12.18
C ASN A 191 -6.58 -5.02 12.55
N LEU A 192 -5.55 -4.43 11.95
CA LEU A 192 -5.17 -3.03 12.17
C LEU A 192 -6.22 -2.05 11.63
N GLN A 193 -6.83 -2.33 10.48
CA GLN A 193 -7.95 -1.54 9.96
C GLN A 193 -9.14 -1.54 10.92
N ASN A 194 -9.49 -2.69 11.49
CA ASN A 194 -10.55 -2.78 12.50
C ASN A 194 -10.22 -1.97 13.75
N GLN A 195 -8.99 -2.07 14.27
CA GLN A 195 -8.51 -1.25 15.39
C GLN A 195 -8.56 0.25 15.08
N GLN A 196 -8.29 0.64 13.84
CA GLN A 196 -8.40 2.04 13.39
C GLN A 196 -9.84 2.55 13.47
N LEU A 197 -10.83 1.74 13.09
CA LEU A 197 -12.24 2.08 13.22
C LEU A 197 -12.68 2.15 14.69
N GLU A 198 -12.18 1.26 15.55
CA GLU A 198 -12.43 1.30 17.00
C GLU A 198 -11.85 2.58 17.62
N ALA A 199 -10.63 2.95 17.26
CA ALA A 199 -10.04 4.21 17.71
C ALA A 199 -10.85 5.42 17.22
N SER A 200 -11.40 5.37 15.99
CA SER A 200 -12.29 6.40 15.45
C SER A 200 -13.61 6.48 16.22
N GLN A 201 -14.21 5.35 16.62
CA GLN A 201 -15.39 5.34 17.48
C GLN A 201 -15.14 6.00 18.85
N ILE A 202 -13.92 5.80 19.42
CA ILE A 202 -13.51 6.46 20.65
C ILE A 202 -13.43 7.98 20.46
N ILE A 203 -12.87 8.46 19.34
CA ILE A 203 -12.81 9.88 18.99
C ILE A 203 -14.23 10.48 18.91
N VAL A 204 -15.13 9.81 18.17
CA VAL A 204 -16.52 10.22 18.06
C VAL A 204 -17.20 10.28 19.44
N SER A 205 -16.94 9.31 20.30
CA SER A 205 -17.46 9.31 21.69
C SER A 205 -16.97 10.48 22.53
N LYS A 206 -15.73 10.95 22.27
CA LYS A 206 -15.10 12.04 23.03
C LYS A 206 -15.34 13.43 22.43
N SER A 207 -15.91 13.52 21.23
CA SER A 207 -16.11 14.79 20.52
C SER A 207 -17.02 15.75 21.26
N ASN A 208 -18.05 15.23 21.95
CA ASN A 208 -19.07 15.98 22.68
C ASN A 208 -18.72 16.24 24.17
N LEU A 209 -17.55 15.77 24.64
CA LEU A 209 -17.11 16.04 26.01
C LEU A 209 -16.72 17.51 26.19
N PRO A 210 -16.86 18.09 27.39
CA PRO A 210 -16.50 19.45 27.65
C PRO A 210 -15.03 19.71 27.37
N LYS A 211 -14.73 20.90 26.80
CA LYS A 211 -13.38 21.36 26.47
C LYS A 211 -13.09 22.65 27.20
N LEU A 212 -11.98 22.73 27.90
CA LEU A 212 -11.55 23.86 28.69
C LEU A 212 -10.25 24.44 28.09
N ASN A 213 -10.30 25.73 27.73
CA ASN A 213 -9.16 26.45 27.17
C ASN A 213 -8.88 27.66 28.03
N ALA A 214 -7.62 27.91 28.36
CA ALA A 214 -7.16 29.19 28.88
C ALA A 214 -6.69 30.04 27.70
N PHE A 215 -6.92 31.33 27.78
CA PHE A 215 -6.41 32.28 26.80
C PHE A 215 -5.87 33.55 27.46
N ILE A 216 -4.87 34.12 26.82
CA ILE A 216 -4.32 35.45 27.14
C ILE A 216 -4.22 36.17 25.79
N GLN A 217 -4.79 37.36 25.72
CA GLN A 217 -4.68 38.27 24.60
C GLN A 217 -4.07 39.58 25.10
N GLY A 218 -2.94 39.98 24.60
CA GLY A 218 -2.35 41.29 24.78
C GLY A 218 -2.41 42.05 23.47
N GLY A 219 -2.71 43.34 23.51
CA GLY A 219 -2.82 44.11 22.28
C GLY A 219 -2.54 45.58 22.46
N TYR A 220 -2.45 46.27 21.32
CA TYR A 220 -2.33 47.71 21.19
C TYR A 220 -3.28 48.16 20.07
N GLY A 221 -4.11 49.18 20.34
CA GLY A 221 -5.11 49.57 19.35
C GLY A 221 -5.85 50.88 19.71
N ASN A 222 -6.58 51.40 18.72
CA ASN A 222 -7.52 52.50 18.86
C ASN A 222 -8.87 52.09 18.23
N PRO A 223 -9.98 51.99 19.03
CA PRO A 223 -9.95 52.02 20.49
C PRO A 223 -9.37 50.69 21.06
N ALA A 224 -8.82 50.75 22.26
CA ALA A 224 -8.41 49.58 23.03
C ALA A 224 -9.65 48.90 23.63
N LEU A 225 -9.69 48.60 24.94
CA LEU A 225 -10.88 48.06 25.62
C LEU A 225 -11.84 49.14 26.07
N ASN A 226 -11.31 50.37 26.33
CA ASN A 226 -12.14 51.51 26.75
C ASN A 226 -12.72 52.22 25.53
N MET A 227 -14.01 51.99 25.26
CA MET A 227 -14.73 52.56 24.13
C MET A 227 -15.05 54.07 24.32
N LEU A 228 -14.69 54.67 25.46
CA LEU A 228 -14.84 56.11 25.72
C LEU A 228 -13.53 56.86 25.48
N ASN A 229 -12.44 56.21 25.19
CA ASN A 229 -11.16 56.77 24.94
C ASN A 229 -10.73 56.54 23.47
N ASN A 230 -10.64 57.64 22.74
CA ASN A 230 -10.23 57.65 21.32
C ASN A 230 -8.72 57.79 21.15
N SER A 231 -7.94 57.01 21.90
CA SER A 231 -6.47 56.98 21.82
C SER A 231 -5.94 55.55 21.61
N PHE A 232 -4.70 55.48 21.13
CA PHE A 232 -4.00 54.20 21.07
C PHE A 232 -3.53 53.79 22.46
N GLU A 233 -4.00 52.65 22.95
CA GLU A 233 -3.64 52.09 24.26
C GLU A 233 -3.30 50.63 24.21
N ALA A 234 -2.44 50.22 25.11
CA ALA A 234 -2.15 48.81 25.35
C ALA A 234 -3.25 48.23 26.25
N PHE A 235 -3.61 46.97 25.98
CA PHE A 235 -4.60 46.27 26.77
C PHE A 235 -4.26 44.78 26.88
N TYR A 236 -4.84 44.08 27.84
CA TYR A 236 -4.83 42.64 27.90
C TYR A 236 -6.19 42.11 28.38
N VAL A 237 -6.49 40.90 27.91
CA VAL A 237 -7.66 40.09 28.36
C VAL A 237 -7.16 38.67 28.64
N THR A 238 -7.50 38.14 29.80
CA THR A 238 -7.18 36.74 30.12
C THR A 238 -8.42 36.07 30.68
N GLY A 239 -8.52 34.79 30.43
CA GLY A 239 -9.69 34.04 30.92
C GLY A 239 -9.65 32.55 30.59
N ILE A 240 -10.72 31.88 31.00
CA ILE A 240 -10.95 30.48 30.76
C ILE A 240 -12.24 30.36 29.95
N ARG A 241 -12.24 29.54 28.91
CA ARG A 241 -13.42 29.28 28.06
C ARG A 241 -13.78 27.81 28.14
N LEU A 242 -15.00 27.52 28.57
CA LEU A 242 -15.59 26.19 28.52
C LEU A 242 -16.49 26.08 27.28
N ASN A 243 -16.23 25.06 26.46
CA ASN A 243 -17.08 24.68 25.33
C ASN A 243 -17.62 23.27 25.58
N TRP A 244 -18.92 23.11 25.59
CA TRP A 244 -19.56 21.81 25.79
C TRP A 244 -20.81 21.69 24.91
N THR A 245 -20.85 20.65 24.07
CA THR A 245 -22.04 20.33 23.27
C THR A 245 -22.94 19.41 24.07
N LEU A 246 -24.01 20.00 24.67
CA LEU A 246 -24.97 19.25 25.50
C LEU A 246 -25.91 18.38 24.68
N PHE A 247 -26.19 18.79 23.45
CA PHE A 247 -27.11 18.08 22.57
C PHE A 247 -26.67 18.20 21.12
N ASP A 248 -26.57 17.06 20.42
CA ASP A 248 -26.03 16.96 19.06
C ASP A 248 -27.00 16.34 18.05
N TRP A 249 -28.28 16.23 18.38
CA TRP A 249 -29.33 15.67 17.52
C TRP A 249 -29.01 14.25 17.02
N ASN A 250 -28.44 13.42 17.89
CA ASN A 250 -28.01 12.05 17.58
C ASN A 250 -26.89 11.93 16.52
N LYS A 251 -26.19 13.01 16.20
CA LYS A 251 -25.06 13.00 15.25
C LYS A 251 -24.01 11.96 15.66
N THR A 252 -23.52 12.01 16.89
CA THR A 252 -22.54 11.06 17.45
C THR A 252 -23.03 9.61 17.34
N LYS A 253 -24.31 9.35 17.57
CA LYS A 253 -24.90 8.01 17.42
C LYS A 253 -24.83 7.55 15.98
N LYS A 254 -25.22 8.39 15.02
CA LYS A 254 -25.19 8.07 13.60
C LYS A 254 -23.76 7.87 13.06
N GLU A 255 -22.80 8.68 13.49
CA GLU A 255 -21.40 8.51 13.15
C GLU A 255 -20.85 7.16 13.64
N LYS A 256 -21.23 6.72 14.86
CA LYS A 256 -20.87 5.38 15.36
C LYS A 256 -21.52 4.25 14.56
N GLU A 257 -22.78 4.39 14.17
CA GLU A 257 -23.47 3.42 13.31
C GLU A 257 -22.74 3.26 11.97
N VAL A 258 -22.32 4.36 11.34
CA VAL A 258 -21.51 4.33 10.10
C VAL A 258 -20.19 3.59 10.31
N LEU A 259 -19.48 3.85 11.41
CA LEU A 259 -18.23 3.16 11.72
C LEU A 259 -18.46 1.65 11.99
N GLU A 260 -19.59 1.29 12.59
CA GLU A 260 -19.93 -0.13 12.79
C GLU A 260 -20.23 -0.85 11.47
N ILE A 261 -20.92 -0.21 10.53
CA ILE A 261 -21.12 -0.73 9.18
C ILE A 261 -19.75 -0.88 8.47
N SER A 262 -18.84 0.09 8.64
CA SER A 262 -17.49 -0.01 8.08
C SER A 262 -16.70 -1.19 8.67
N LYS A 263 -16.86 -1.53 9.94
CA LYS A 263 -16.28 -2.74 10.54
C LYS A 263 -16.82 -4.03 9.92
N GLN A 264 -18.14 -4.07 9.67
CA GLN A 264 -18.77 -5.21 8.98
C GLN A 264 -18.25 -5.37 7.55
N LEU A 265 -17.98 -4.26 6.84
CA LEU A 265 -17.38 -4.29 5.52
C LEU A 265 -15.98 -4.92 5.57
N ILE A 266 -15.11 -4.47 6.50
CA ILE A 266 -13.78 -5.07 6.68
C ILE A 266 -13.88 -6.57 7.04
N ALA A 267 -14.83 -6.96 7.87
CA ALA A 267 -15.04 -8.37 8.20
C ALA A 267 -15.40 -9.18 6.95
N SER A 268 -16.29 -8.68 6.09
CA SER A 268 -16.67 -9.31 4.83
C SER A 268 -15.49 -9.39 3.84
N GLU A 269 -14.67 -8.34 3.76
CA GLU A 269 -13.44 -8.34 2.94
C GLU A 269 -12.44 -9.40 3.42
N LYS A 270 -12.27 -9.54 4.75
CA LYS A 270 -11.43 -10.58 5.36
C LYS A 270 -11.93 -11.98 5.05
N GLU A 271 -13.24 -12.21 5.13
CA GLU A 271 -13.85 -13.51 4.77
C GLU A 271 -13.65 -13.82 3.28
N THR A 272 -13.86 -12.85 2.43
CA THR A 272 -13.63 -12.98 0.97
C THR A 272 -12.17 -13.31 0.66
N PHE A 273 -11.24 -12.63 1.33
CA PHE A 273 -9.82 -12.92 1.22
C PHE A 273 -9.50 -14.36 1.66
N GLN A 274 -10.03 -14.80 2.82
CA GLN A 274 -9.84 -16.16 3.34
C GLN A 274 -10.38 -17.21 2.38
N LEU A 275 -11.57 -16.98 1.80
CA LEU A 275 -12.17 -17.89 0.83
C LEU A 275 -11.30 -18.02 -0.42
N ASN A 276 -10.84 -16.90 -0.98
CA ASN A 276 -9.97 -16.87 -2.15
C ASN A 276 -8.62 -17.56 -1.88
N LEU A 277 -8.03 -17.32 -0.70
CA LEU A 277 -6.80 -17.97 -0.29
C LEU A 277 -6.96 -19.48 -0.20
N ASN A 278 -8.02 -19.97 0.45
CA ASN A 278 -8.29 -21.39 0.58
C ASN A 278 -8.49 -22.04 -0.80
N ARG A 279 -9.21 -21.36 -1.70
CA ARG A 279 -9.39 -21.83 -3.08
C ARG A 279 -8.05 -21.94 -3.82
N GLN A 280 -7.20 -20.91 -3.76
CA GLN A 280 -5.88 -20.94 -4.41
C GLN A 280 -4.98 -22.04 -3.86
N LEU A 281 -4.99 -22.25 -2.54
CA LEU A 281 -4.23 -23.33 -1.91
C LEU A 281 -4.71 -24.70 -2.41
N GLN A 282 -6.04 -24.91 -2.49
CA GLN A 282 -6.60 -26.16 -2.98
C GLN A 282 -6.30 -26.39 -4.47
N GLU A 283 -6.39 -25.35 -5.31
CA GLU A 283 -6.02 -25.43 -6.73
C GLU A 283 -4.53 -25.80 -6.88
N THR A 284 -3.64 -25.19 -6.08
CA THR A 284 -2.21 -25.50 -6.10
C THR A 284 -1.93 -26.94 -5.65
N ASP A 285 -2.64 -27.42 -4.62
CA ASP A 285 -2.50 -28.80 -4.15
C ASP A 285 -2.91 -29.81 -5.24
N PHE A 286 -4.01 -29.58 -5.96
CA PHE A 286 -4.40 -30.41 -7.10
C PHE A 286 -3.36 -30.42 -8.23
N GLU A 287 -2.75 -29.27 -8.54
CA GLU A 287 -1.67 -29.21 -9.54
C GLU A 287 -0.43 -29.98 -9.08
N ILE A 288 -0.06 -29.90 -7.80
CA ILE A 288 1.05 -30.69 -7.23
C ILE A 288 0.76 -32.18 -7.33
N GLN A 289 -0.45 -32.63 -6.97
CA GLN A 289 -0.86 -34.04 -7.06
C GLN A 289 -0.80 -34.51 -8.50
N LYS A 290 -1.30 -33.75 -9.46
CA LYS A 290 -1.26 -34.06 -10.89
C LYS A 290 0.18 -34.22 -11.39
N ILE A 291 1.07 -33.27 -11.05
CA ILE A 291 2.50 -33.32 -11.46
C ILE A 291 3.19 -34.55 -10.87
N ASN A 292 2.94 -34.87 -9.59
CA ASN A 292 3.49 -36.07 -8.95
C ASN A 292 3.02 -37.36 -9.63
N GLN A 293 1.77 -37.41 -10.07
CA GLN A 293 1.24 -38.57 -10.81
C GLN A 293 1.89 -38.65 -12.21
N GLN A 294 2.09 -37.52 -12.89
CA GLN A 294 2.80 -37.47 -14.17
C GLN A 294 4.24 -37.96 -14.04
N LEU A 295 4.99 -37.49 -13.05
CA LEU A 295 6.35 -37.91 -12.79
C LEU A 295 6.47 -39.41 -12.61
N LYS A 296 5.56 -40.03 -11.83
CA LYS A 296 5.52 -41.48 -11.66
C LYS A 296 5.27 -42.22 -12.97
N SER A 297 4.37 -41.71 -13.81
CA SER A 297 4.12 -42.31 -15.14
C SER A 297 5.32 -42.16 -16.08
N ASP A 298 6.00 -41.02 -16.03
CA ASP A 298 7.21 -40.76 -16.84
C ASP A 298 8.36 -41.70 -16.44
N GLU A 299 8.56 -41.97 -15.15
CA GLU A 299 9.54 -42.97 -14.66
C GLU A 299 9.24 -44.37 -15.22
N GLU A 300 7.97 -44.80 -15.21
CA GLU A 300 7.54 -46.09 -15.78
C GLU A 300 7.80 -46.13 -17.29
N ILE A 301 7.51 -45.07 -18.02
CA ILE A 301 7.78 -44.95 -19.47
C ILE A 301 9.27 -45.04 -19.77
N ILE A 302 10.11 -44.36 -18.98
CA ILE A 302 11.56 -44.39 -19.13
C ILE A 302 12.11 -45.79 -18.95
N ASP A 303 11.66 -46.52 -17.89
CA ASP A 303 12.07 -47.90 -17.64
C ASP A 303 11.68 -48.84 -18.81
N LEU A 304 10.45 -48.70 -19.30
CA LEU A 304 9.98 -49.50 -20.47
C LEU A 304 10.82 -49.20 -21.72
N ARG A 305 11.11 -47.94 -22.02
CA ARG A 305 11.94 -47.55 -23.18
C ARG A 305 13.39 -48.04 -23.06
N GLN A 306 13.97 -48.02 -21.86
CA GLN A 306 15.31 -48.56 -21.61
C GLN A 306 15.35 -50.10 -21.84
N LYS A 307 14.30 -50.83 -21.43
CA LYS A 307 14.18 -52.27 -21.71
C LYS A 307 14.10 -52.56 -23.22
N ILE A 308 13.35 -51.76 -23.97
CA ILE A 308 13.27 -51.86 -25.42
C ILE A 308 14.65 -51.68 -26.06
N VAL A 309 15.38 -50.66 -25.71
CA VAL A 309 16.74 -50.35 -26.24
C VAL A 309 17.71 -51.49 -25.91
N LYS A 310 17.59 -52.14 -24.73
CA LYS A 310 18.48 -53.26 -24.36
C LYS A 310 18.12 -54.57 -25.08
N SER A 311 16.90 -54.69 -25.60
CA SER A 311 16.42 -55.90 -26.31
C SER A 311 16.54 -55.79 -27.84
N SER A 312 16.85 -54.62 -28.37
CA SER A 312 17.08 -54.36 -29.79
C SER A 312 18.56 -54.47 -30.15
#